data_188fc8c53891c707ed8cf8013c5f7474
#
_entry.id   188fc8c53891c707ed8cf8013c5f7474
#
_cell.length_a   1.000
_cell.length_b   1.000
_cell.length_c   1.000
_cell.angle_alpha   90.00
_cell.angle_beta   90.00
_cell.angle_gamma   90.00
#
_symmetry.space_group_name_H-M   'P 1'
#
loop_
_entity.id
_entity.type
_entity.pdbx_description
1 polymer ?
#
loop_
_entity_poly.entity_id
_entity_poly.type
_entity_poly.pdbx_seq_one_letter_code
_entity_poly.pdbx_strand_id
1 'polypeptide(L)'
;NHLTNSYVSPTWGGTKEEFMDFFETVAKHLKSRFPDIKIGGPAFSEEAWSEQFLCEMQKRNVPLDFFSWHIYCKEPKELVKLSNRMRELLDKYGYTDTESHLNEWNYVKGWTELFKYSIKQIISLKGSSFILSCISEAQHAPVDMLMYYDTRPSAFNGVFDFYTFEKLKGY
;
A
#
# COMPACT_ATOMS: atom_id res chain seq x y z
N ASN A 1 -2.20 -8.66 1.99
CA ASN A 1 -1.85 -9.42 0.84
C ASN A 1 -1.28 -10.81 1.08
N HIS A 2 -0.73 -11.01 2.20
CA HIS A 2 -0.04 -12.22 2.57
C HIS A 2 -0.91 -13.14 3.44
N LEU A 3 -2.21 -12.88 3.47
CA LEU A 3 -3.18 -13.66 4.24
C LEU A 3 -3.92 -14.71 3.38
N THR A 4 -3.48 -14.94 2.14
CA THR A 4 -4.08 -15.95 1.28
C THR A 4 -3.48 -17.33 1.55
N ASN A 5 -4.31 -18.36 1.56
CA ASN A 5 -3.90 -19.76 1.81
C ASN A 5 -2.90 -20.33 0.78
N SER A 6 -2.68 -19.64 -0.33
CA SER A 6 -1.75 -20.04 -1.38
C SER A 6 -0.35 -19.46 -1.21
N TYR A 7 -0.15 -18.60 -0.24
CA TYR A 7 1.11 -17.92 -0.01
C TYR A 7 1.58 -18.15 1.43
N VAL A 8 2.68 -18.83 1.60
CA VAL A 8 3.32 -18.97 2.91
C VAL A 8 3.94 -17.62 3.25
N SER A 9 3.16 -16.77 3.90
CA SER A 9 3.61 -15.44 4.30
C SER A 9 4.31 -15.49 5.64
N PRO A 10 5.49 -14.89 5.75
CA PRO A 10 6.15 -14.72 7.03
C PRO A 10 5.53 -13.60 7.90
N THR A 11 4.60 -12.80 7.37
CA THR A 11 4.08 -11.62 8.07
C THR A 11 2.89 -11.89 8.97
N TRP A 12 2.07 -12.90 8.64
CA TRP A 12 0.98 -13.36 9.47
C TRP A 12 0.76 -14.86 9.32
N GLY A 13 0.90 -15.61 10.41
CA GLY A 13 0.78 -17.07 10.41
C GLY A 13 -0.61 -17.60 10.82
N GLY A 14 -1.52 -16.72 11.20
CA GLY A 14 -2.88 -17.08 11.63
C GLY A 14 -3.92 -16.99 10.52
N THR A 15 -5.18 -17.20 10.91
CA THR A 15 -6.35 -17.04 10.04
C THR A 15 -6.69 -15.55 9.84
N LYS A 16 -7.60 -15.30 8.91
CA LYS A 16 -8.17 -13.97 8.68
C LYS A 16 -8.88 -13.41 9.90
N GLU A 17 -9.68 -14.25 10.55
CA GLU A 17 -10.43 -13.88 11.74
C GLU A 17 -9.49 -13.49 12.88
N GLU A 18 -8.48 -14.29 13.15
CA GLU A 18 -7.46 -13.98 14.15
C GLU A 18 -6.72 -12.66 13.85
N PHE A 19 -6.50 -12.34 12.57
CA PHE A 19 -5.94 -11.04 12.20
C PHE A 19 -6.89 -9.88 12.53
N MET A 20 -8.18 -10.04 12.25
CA MET A 20 -9.20 -9.03 12.56
C MET A 20 -9.35 -8.82 14.07
N ASP A 21 -9.34 -9.90 14.86
CA ASP A 21 -9.38 -9.85 16.32
C ASP A 21 -8.14 -9.15 16.90
N PHE A 22 -6.98 -9.47 16.34
CA PHE A 22 -5.73 -8.81 16.71
C PHE A 22 -5.78 -7.32 16.40
N PHE A 23 -6.17 -6.96 15.15
CA PHE A 23 -6.23 -5.56 14.75
C PHE A 23 -7.22 -4.75 15.60
N GLU A 24 -8.42 -5.29 15.84
CA GLU A 24 -9.42 -4.68 16.69
C GLU A 24 -8.88 -4.42 18.10
N THR A 25 -8.30 -5.45 18.72
CA THR A 25 -7.75 -5.38 20.08
C THR A 25 -6.69 -4.30 20.18
N VAL A 26 -5.74 -4.30 19.26
CA VAL A 26 -4.62 -3.34 19.24
C VAL A 26 -5.11 -1.92 18.96
N ALA A 27 -5.96 -1.73 17.95
CA ALA A 27 -6.46 -0.41 17.57
C ALA A 27 -7.26 0.24 18.70
N LYS A 28 -8.19 -0.49 19.31
CA LYS A 28 -8.99 0.01 20.43
C LYS A 28 -8.12 0.29 21.67
N HIS A 29 -7.17 -0.59 21.98
CA HIS A 29 -6.26 -0.38 23.10
C HIS A 29 -5.39 0.86 22.90
N LEU A 30 -4.74 0.98 21.76
CA LEU A 30 -3.86 2.13 21.48
C LEU A 30 -4.65 3.43 21.46
N LYS A 31 -5.83 3.47 20.84
CA LYS A 31 -6.67 4.68 20.80
C LYS A 31 -7.15 5.09 22.19
N SER A 32 -7.43 4.14 23.08
CA SER A 32 -7.82 4.43 24.46
C SER A 32 -6.67 4.99 25.32
N ARG A 33 -5.43 4.61 25.01
CA ARG A 33 -4.23 5.07 25.76
C ARG A 33 -3.62 6.33 25.16
N PHE A 34 -3.72 6.49 23.86
CA PHE A 34 -3.10 7.55 23.09
C PHE A 34 -4.11 8.12 22.09
N PRO A 35 -5.10 8.90 22.53
CA PRO A 35 -6.21 9.37 21.67
C PRO A 35 -5.74 10.24 20.50
N ASP A 36 -4.62 10.92 20.63
CA ASP A 36 -4.10 11.87 19.64
C ASP A 36 -3.28 11.21 18.52
N ILE A 37 -2.87 9.93 18.67
CA ILE A 37 -2.15 9.25 17.59
C ILE A 37 -3.11 8.69 16.55
N LYS A 38 -2.68 8.71 15.30
CA LYS A 38 -3.41 8.06 14.21
C LYS A 38 -3.18 6.56 14.23
N ILE A 39 -4.25 5.79 14.21
CA ILE A 39 -4.25 4.33 14.14
C ILE A 39 -4.77 3.90 12.79
N GLY A 40 -4.07 2.99 12.13
CA GLY A 40 -4.47 2.48 10.84
C GLY A 40 -3.63 1.32 10.33
N GLY A 41 -3.79 1.01 9.09
CA GLY A 41 -3.23 -0.13 8.38
C GLY A 41 -4.26 -0.63 7.38
N PRO A 42 -4.25 -1.90 7.02
CA PRO A 42 -3.30 -2.97 7.31
C PRO A 42 -2.29 -3.25 6.18
N ALA A 43 -2.11 -2.31 5.24
CA ALA A 43 -1.19 -2.46 4.11
C ALA A 43 -1.57 -3.58 3.13
N PHE A 44 -2.81 -3.59 2.68
CA PHE A 44 -3.31 -4.59 1.74
C PHE A 44 -2.97 -4.27 0.29
N SER A 45 -2.73 -5.30 -0.50
CA SER A 45 -2.59 -5.19 -1.96
C SER A 45 -3.73 -5.88 -2.74
N GLU A 46 -4.69 -6.47 -2.06
CA GLU A 46 -5.86 -7.12 -2.65
C GLU A 46 -7.15 -6.38 -2.30
N GLU A 47 -7.91 -5.98 -3.32
CA GLU A 47 -9.17 -5.27 -3.16
C GLU A 47 -10.21 -6.07 -2.36
N ALA A 48 -10.35 -7.36 -2.66
CA ALA A 48 -11.32 -8.23 -1.96
C ALA A 48 -11.04 -8.33 -0.45
N TRP A 49 -9.77 -8.28 -0.07
CA TRP A 49 -9.35 -8.24 1.32
C TRP A 49 -9.64 -6.90 1.97
N SER A 50 -9.37 -5.82 1.26
CA SER A 50 -9.67 -4.46 1.70
C SER A 50 -11.15 -4.31 2.02
N GLU A 51 -12.01 -4.78 1.13
CA GLU A 51 -13.46 -4.72 1.33
C GLU A 51 -13.92 -5.56 2.52
N GLN A 52 -13.44 -6.81 2.64
CA GLN A 52 -13.78 -7.69 3.76
C GLN A 52 -13.34 -7.09 5.11
N PHE A 53 -12.11 -6.56 5.16
CA PHE A 53 -11.57 -5.93 6.36
C PHE A 53 -12.40 -4.70 6.78
N LEU A 54 -12.68 -3.78 5.87
CA LEU A 54 -13.46 -2.58 6.18
C LEU A 54 -14.87 -2.91 6.66
N CYS A 55 -15.52 -3.91 6.04
CA CYS A 55 -16.82 -4.41 6.48
C CYS A 55 -16.77 -4.92 7.93
N GLU A 56 -15.78 -5.73 8.28
CA GLU A 56 -15.66 -6.26 9.65
C GLU A 56 -15.26 -5.18 10.67
N MET A 57 -14.34 -4.29 10.33
CA MET A 57 -13.95 -3.19 11.21
C MET A 57 -15.11 -2.25 11.51
N GLN A 58 -15.96 -1.96 10.52
CA GLN A 58 -17.18 -1.19 10.71
C GLN A 58 -18.15 -1.88 11.67
N LYS A 59 -18.45 -3.16 11.48
CA LYS A 59 -19.35 -3.94 12.37
C LYS A 59 -18.87 -3.97 13.82
N ARG A 60 -17.55 -4.01 14.01
CA ARG A 60 -16.87 -4.07 15.31
C ARG A 60 -16.61 -2.69 15.93
N ASN A 61 -17.00 -1.59 15.25
CA ASN A 61 -16.73 -0.22 15.66
C ASN A 61 -15.24 0.02 15.97
N VAL A 62 -14.36 -0.41 15.08
CA VAL A 62 -12.92 -0.24 15.23
C VAL A 62 -12.50 1.13 14.71
N PRO A 63 -11.74 1.93 15.48
CA PRO A 63 -11.22 3.20 15.00
C PRO A 63 -10.18 2.97 13.88
N LEU A 64 -10.27 3.77 12.81
CA LEU A 64 -9.38 3.70 11.67
C LEU A 64 -9.13 5.12 11.16
N ASP A 65 -8.03 5.74 11.59
CA ASP A 65 -7.69 7.12 11.20
C ASP A 65 -7.05 7.15 9.81
N PHE A 66 -6.38 6.07 9.40
CA PHE A 66 -5.91 5.88 8.03
C PHE A 66 -6.04 4.42 7.59
N PHE A 67 -6.28 4.23 6.30
CA PHE A 67 -6.26 2.92 5.64
C PHE A 67 -5.09 2.86 4.68
N SER A 68 -4.23 1.85 4.84
CA SER A 68 -3.05 1.71 3.98
C SER A 68 -3.17 0.54 3.01
N TRP A 69 -2.66 0.76 1.80
CA TRP A 69 -2.73 -0.20 0.70
C TRP A 69 -1.52 -0.09 -0.21
N HIS A 70 -1.32 -1.11 -1.06
CA HIS A 70 -0.19 -1.24 -1.96
C HIS A 70 -0.63 -1.34 -3.41
N ILE A 71 0.21 -0.87 -4.33
CA ILE A 71 0.09 -1.18 -5.74
C ILE A 71 1.45 -1.31 -6.42
N TYR A 72 1.59 -2.36 -7.21
CA TYR A 72 2.66 -2.51 -8.19
C TYR A 72 2.03 -2.59 -9.57
N CYS A 73 2.29 -1.61 -10.42
CA CYS A 73 1.64 -1.50 -11.72
C CYS A 73 2.60 -1.02 -12.82
N LYS A 74 2.16 -1.11 -14.06
CA LYS A 74 2.95 -0.68 -15.22
C LYS A 74 2.55 0.71 -15.74
N GLU A 75 1.36 1.18 -15.38
CA GLU A 75 0.79 2.44 -15.86
C GLU A 75 0.31 3.30 -14.67
N PRO A 76 0.65 4.59 -14.59
CA PRO A 76 0.21 5.48 -13.50
C PRO A 76 -1.30 5.53 -13.29
N LYS A 77 -2.08 5.42 -14.37
CA LYS A 77 -3.56 5.40 -14.30
C LYS A 77 -4.12 4.24 -13.48
N GLU A 78 -3.40 3.13 -13.37
CA GLU A 78 -3.81 2.01 -12.52
C GLU A 78 -3.78 2.41 -11.03
N LEU A 79 -2.80 3.23 -10.62
CA LEU A 79 -2.73 3.81 -9.28
C LEU A 79 -3.97 4.68 -9.00
N VAL A 80 -4.29 5.60 -9.91
CA VAL A 80 -5.47 6.48 -9.77
C VAL A 80 -6.77 5.67 -9.68
N LYS A 81 -6.91 4.67 -10.54
CA LYS A 81 -8.09 3.78 -10.52
C LYS A 81 -8.25 3.08 -9.17
N LEU A 82 -7.17 2.53 -8.62
CA LEU A 82 -7.21 1.87 -7.32
C LEU A 82 -7.42 2.86 -6.18
N SER A 83 -6.84 4.06 -6.23
CA SER A 83 -7.09 5.12 -5.25
C SER A 83 -8.57 5.47 -5.14
N ASN A 84 -9.24 5.69 -6.29
CA ASN A 84 -10.67 5.93 -6.33
C ASN A 84 -11.45 4.75 -5.72
N ARG A 85 -11.06 3.53 -6.06
CA ARG A 85 -11.71 2.34 -5.52
C ARG A 85 -11.54 2.19 -4.00
N MET A 86 -10.35 2.50 -3.46
CA MET A 86 -10.13 2.49 -2.00
C MET A 86 -10.99 3.55 -1.30
N ARG A 87 -11.13 4.75 -1.88
CA ARG A 87 -11.99 5.80 -1.33
C ARG A 87 -13.47 5.38 -1.35
N GLU A 88 -13.95 4.81 -2.46
CA GLU A 88 -15.30 4.27 -2.55
C GLU A 88 -15.59 3.21 -1.47
N LEU A 89 -14.64 2.33 -1.19
CA LEU A 89 -14.78 1.33 -0.13
C LEU A 89 -14.81 1.95 1.25
N LEU A 90 -13.94 2.90 1.53
CA LEU A 90 -13.93 3.64 2.80
C LEU A 90 -15.27 4.34 3.03
N ASP A 91 -15.77 5.07 2.05
CA ASP A 91 -17.04 5.78 2.13
C ASP A 91 -18.23 4.81 2.30
N LYS A 92 -18.21 3.69 1.56
CA LYS A 92 -19.23 2.63 1.65
C LYS A 92 -19.38 2.07 3.07
N TYR A 93 -18.27 1.95 3.78
CA TYR A 93 -18.26 1.40 5.14
C TYR A 93 -18.21 2.48 6.24
N GLY A 94 -18.50 3.75 5.90
CA GLY A 94 -18.64 4.84 6.86
C GLY A 94 -17.32 5.44 7.37
N TYR A 95 -16.20 5.12 6.74
CA TYR A 95 -14.88 5.67 7.04
C TYR A 95 -14.58 6.91 6.19
N THR A 96 -15.51 7.88 6.20
CA THR A 96 -15.46 9.07 5.34
C THR A 96 -14.29 10.00 5.65
N ASP A 97 -13.88 10.08 6.92
CA ASP A 97 -12.77 10.93 7.38
C ASP A 97 -11.43 10.19 7.46
N THR A 98 -11.42 8.88 7.13
CA THR A 98 -10.22 8.05 7.15
C THR A 98 -9.31 8.40 5.99
N GLU A 99 -8.05 8.69 6.29
CA GLU A 99 -7.03 8.96 5.26
C GLU A 99 -6.71 7.71 4.44
N SER A 100 -6.45 7.88 3.15
CA SER A 100 -6.04 6.83 2.23
C SER A 100 -4.53 6.89 2.01
N HIS A 101 -3.78 5.90 2.51
CA HIS A 101 -2.32 5.85 2.44
C HIS A 101 -1.85 4.79 1.46
N LEU A 102 -1.31 5.22 0.32
CA LEU A 102 -0.56 4.34 -0.58
C LEU A 102 0.86 4.19 -0.05
N ASN A 103 1.03 3.26 0.89
CA ASN A 103 2.27 3.13 1.66
C ASN A 103 3.31 2.18 1.05
N GLU A 104 3.03 1.60 -0.13
CA GLU A 104 4.00 0.85 -0.91
C GLU A 104 3.59 0.82 -2.39
N TRP A 105 4.44 1.33 -3.28
CA TRP A 105 4.18 1.33 -4.72
C TRP A 105 5.46 1.41 -5.53
N ASN A 106 5.47 0.73 -6.68
CA ASN A 106 6.55 0.82 -7.66
C ASN A 106 6.10 0.29 -9.04
N TYR A 107 6.99 0.42 -10.03
CA TYR A 107 6.80 -0.14 -11.35
C TYR A 107 6.99 -1.65 -11.34
N VAL A 108 5.97 -2.40 -11.71
CA VAL A 108 6.07 -3.84 -12.01
C VAL A 108 5.16 -4.18 -13.18
N LYS A 109 5.74 -4.68 -14.26
CA LYS A 109 5.00 -5.14 -15.45
C LYS A 109 4.46 -6.56 -15.27
N GLY A 110 5.10 -7.37 -14.42
CA GLY A 110 4.68 -8.72 -14.10
C GLY A 110 5.62 -9.35 -13.07
N TRP A 111 5.09 -10.28 -12.29
CA TRP A 111 5.75 -10.90 -11.14
C TRP A 111 6.48 -12.21 -11.44
N THR A 112 6.34 -12.75 -12.65
CA THR A 112 6.94 -14.01 -13.10
C THR A 112 7.97 -13.73 -14.18
N GLU A 113 7.68 -14.04 -15.41
CA GLU A 113 8.62 -13.90 -16.55
C GLU A 113 9.09 -12.45 -16.77
N LEU A 114 8.23 -11.47 -16.48
CA LEU A 114 8.54 -10.04 -16.65
C LEU A 114 9.12 -9.38 -15.39
N PHE A 115 9.33 -10.11 -14.31
CA PHE A 115 9.85 -9.54 -13.07
C PHE A 115 11.27 -8.98 -13.24
N LYS A 116 12.16 -9.77 -13.83
CA LYS A 116 13.54 -9.34 -14.12
C LYS A 116 13.59 -8.10 -15.04
N TYR A 117 12.67 -8.03 -16.00
CA TYR A 117 12.51 -6.83 -16.83
C TYR A 117 12.07 -5.64 -15.97
N SER A 118 11.10 -5.82 -15.09
CA SER A 118 10.58 -4.76 -14.22
C SER A 118 11.68 -4.15 -13.35
N ILE A 119 12.47 -4.98 -12.70
CA ILE A 119 13.61 -4.53 -11.87
C ILE A 119 14.61 -3.71 -12.69
N LYS A 120 14.93 -4.12 -13.93
CA LYS A 120 15.80 -3.34 -14.82
C LYS A 120 15.21 -1.97 -15.23
N GLN A 121 13.88 -1.90 -15.33
CA GLN A 121 13.23 -0.63 -15.68
C GLN A 121 13.20 0.34 -14.50
N ILE A 122 13.08 -0.13 -13.28
CA ILE A 122 13.07 0.72 -12.07
C ILE A 122 14.30 1.61 -11.99
N ILE A 123 15.48 1.08 -12.31
CA ILE A 123 16.76 1.85 -12.29
C ILE A 123 17.01 2.66 -13.56
N SER A 124 16.10 2.67 -14.51
CA SER A 124 16.25 3.35 -15.81
C SER A 124 15.44 4.65 -15.88
N LEU A 125 15.56 5.39 -16.99
CA LEU A 125 14.71 6.56 -17.29
C LEU A 125 13.22 6.22 -17.28
N LYS A 126 12.86 5.00 -17.60
CA LYS A 126 11.46 4.54 -17.51
C LYS A 126 10.96 4.53 -16.07
N GLY A 127 11.77 4.04 -15.12
CA GLY A 127 11.44 4.10 -13.69
C GLY A 127 11.27 5.53 -13.21
N SER A 128 12.20 6.41 -13.56
CA SER A 128 12.14 7.86 -13.23
C SER A 128 10.87 8.50 -13.77
N SER A 129 10.56 8.25 -15.04
CA SER A 129 9.34 8.76 -15.69
C SER A 129 8.08 8.21 -15.02
N PHE A 130 8.07 6.92 -14.64
CA PHE A 130 6.97 6.31 -13.94
C PHE A 130 6.74 6.96 -12.57
N ILE A 131 7.80 7.14 -11.77
CA ILE A 131 7.73 7.81 -10.46
C ILE A 131 7.11 9.19 -10.61
N LEU A 132 7.66 10.02 -11.50
CA LEU A 132 7.15 11.39 -11.72
C LEU A 132 5.69 11.40 -12.17
N SER A 133 5.34 10.52 -13.10
CA SER A 133 3.97 10.42 -13.60
C SER A 133 3.00 9.96 -12.51
N CYS A 134 3.38 8.98 -11.67
CA CYS A 134 2.55 8.55 -10.55
C CYS A 134 2.33 9.68 -9.53
N ILE A 135 3.37 10.42 -9.17
CA ILE A 135 3.27 11.57 -8.26
C ILE A 135 2.36 12.65 -8.86
N SER A 136 2.50 12.95 -10.16
CA SER A 136 1.66 13.92 -10.85
C SER A 136 0.19 13.51 -10.90
N GLU A 137 -0.10 12.29 -11.27
CA GLU A 137 -1.48 11.76 -11.31
C GLU A 137 -2.11 11.68 -9.90
N ALA A 138 -1.33 11.35 -8.90
CA ALA A 138 -1.79 11.26 -7.51
C ALA A 138 -2.23 12.60 -6.92
N GLN A 139 -1.75 13.75 -7.45
CA GLN A 139 -2.23 15.07 -7.04
C GLN A 139 -3.74 15.27 -7.27
N HIS A 140 -4.32 14.48 -8.15
CA HIS A 140 -5.74 14.54 -8.53
C HIS A 140 -6.53 13.30 -8.08
N ALA A 141 -5.90 12.41 -7.32
CA ALA A 141 -6.50 11.19 -6.79
C ALA A 141 -6.81 11.32 -5.29
N PRO A 142 -7.81 10.59 -4.76
CA PRO A 142 -8.14 10.61 -3.35
C PRO A 142 -7.15 9.75 -2.54
N VAL A 143 -5.91 10.21 -2.47
CA VAL A 143 -4.83 9.62 -1.69
C VAL A 143 -4.14 10.71 -0.89
N ASP A 144 -4.02 10.49 0.42
CA ASP A 144 -3.49 11.49 1.34
C ASP A 144 -1.98 11.35 1.54
N MET A 145 -1.44 10.16 1.34
CA MET A 145 -0.01 9.89 1.51
C MET A 145 0.50 8.86 0.51
N LEU A 146 1.65 9.16 -0.11
CA LEU A 146 2.38 8.24 -0.98
C LEU A 146 3.75 7.91 -0.39
N MET A 147 4.07 6.63 -0.25
CA MET A 147 5.39 6.16 0.18
C MET A 147 5.99 5.26 -0.90
N TYR A 148 6.97 5.78 -1.62
CA TYR A 148 7.65 5.04 -2.68
C TYR A 148 8.44 3.85 -2.11
N TYR A 149 8.25 2.68 -2.66
CA TYR A 149 9.00 1.49 -2.29
C TYR A 149 10.01 1.12 -3.38
N ASP A 150 11.34 1.38 -3.21
CA ASP A 150 11.84 2.03 -2.02
C ASP A 150 13.08 2.88 -2.34
N THR A 151 13.59 3.59 -1.37
CA THR A 151 14.77 4.42 -1.52
C THR A 151 16.04 3.82 -0.91
N ARG A 152 15.92 2.74 -0.13
CA ARG A 152 17.07 2.00 0.40
C ARG A 152 17.64 1.07 -0.69
N PRO A 153 18.94 0.79 -0.67
CA PRO A 153 19.55 -0.12 -1.64
C PRO A 153 18.91 -1.51 -1.60
N SER A 154 18.11 -1.82 -2.59
CA SER A 154 17.37 -3.08 -2.76
C SER A 154 17.03 -3.30 -4.24
N ALA A 155 16.42 -4.43 -4.58
CA ALA A 155 15.99 -4.75 -5.94
C ALA A 155 14.93 -3.75 -6.48
N PHE A 156 14.17 -3.10 -5.59
CA PHE A 156 13.14 -2.11 -5.94
C PHE A 156 13.62 -0.65 -5.89
N ASN A 157 14.88 -0.43 -5.56
CA ASN A 157 15.41 0.91 -5.45
C ASN A 157 15.67 1.51 -6.84
N GLY A 158 14.94 2.57 -7.18
CA GLY A 158 15.14 3.36 -8.39
C GLY A 158 15.93 4.65 -8.16
N VAL A 159 16.37 4.92 -6.94
CA VAL A 159 16.93 6.20 -6.50
C VAL A 159 18.45 6.16 -6.30
N PHE A 160 18.95 5.07 -5.68
CA PHE A 160 20.39 4.89 -5.42
C PHE A 160 20.88 3.54 -5.94
N ASP A 161 22.13 3.50 -6.41
CA ASP A 161 22.78 2.25 -6.77
C ASP A 161 22.93 1.33 -5.55
N PHE A 162 22.71 0.05 -5.76
CA PHE A 162 22.73 -0.95 -4.67
C PHE A 162 24.11 -1.10 -3.99
N TYR A 163 25.18 -0.93 -4.76
CA TYR A 163 26.54 -1.17 -4.27
C TYR A 163 27.31 0.11 -3.99
N THR A 164 27.16 1.12 -4.84
CA THR A 164 27.95 2.35 -4.77
C THR A 164 27.25 3.48 -4.02
N PHE A 165 25.93 3.36 -3.81
CA PHE A 165 25.07 4.42 -3.28
C PHE A 165 25.03 5.69 -4.11
N GLU A 166 25.56 5.64 -5.33
CA GLU A 166 25.47 6.75 -6.28
C GLU A 166 24.03 6.98 -6.72
N LYS A 167 23.72 8.22 -7.04
CA LYS A 167 22.38 8.62 -7.50
C LYS A 167 22.05 7.95 -8.83
N LEU A 168 20.94 7.27 -8.88
CA LEU A 168 20.35 6.76 -10.11
C LEU A 168 19.45 7.83 -10.75
N LYS A 169 18.88 7.49 -11.90
CA LYS A 169 18.04 8.42 -12.69
C LYS A 169 16.71 8.77 -12.03
N GLY A 170 16.29 8.01 -11.04
CA GLY A 170 15.09 8.24 -10.24
C GLY A 170 15.26 9.26 -9.10
N TYR A 171 16.51 9.64 -8.82
CA TYR A 171 16.83 10.66 -7.82
C TYR A 171 16.46 12.04 -8.37
#